data_40dc0bee4822fd09da97c5f9c48d5043
#
_entry.id   40dc0bee4822fd09da97c5f9c48d5043
#
_cell.length_a   1.000
_cell.length_b   1.000
_cell.length_c   1.000
_cell.angle_alpha   90.00
_cell.angle_beta   90.00
_cell.angle_gamma   90.00
#
_symmetry.space_group_name_H-M   'P 1'
#
loop_
_entity.id
_entity.type
_entity.pdbx_description
1 polymer ?
#
loop_
_entity_poly.entity_id
_entity_poly.type
_entity_poly.pdbx_seq_one_letter_code
_entity_poly.pdbx_strand_id
1 'polypeptide(L)'
;MAAPAASARAFQYGLIIFTLTALLGLANATQLFGALDRNTLLTHLHSGTLGWITMGVIGVAVWIFGGGSNGTLGRNVMLSALATAAYVLAFWSGNFQARAVFGSIELIVVLYWWWFAVSRGMAEGFGRLDIPRLSVIFGLTTLVIGSTLGVIVQIILGTGNSLPTNADLVGGHATAQIGGYLVLVAAGVAEWQLTGGGKRTTAGLVQIGFLFVGGLLLSVSLLLSSALGPQLAQALPGIATLLTLVGIVIIAVRFGRAAIGAPWTTASGTRHIAIAVGFLAFGVILEVILVQQFIAAQGDQTKVSVGLLHALDHAFFIGVMTNTLFGAILVASADRPRAWPWADNVIFWGLNIGAAAFLAVLILAGTGEGAKPFTHPVSFVAPIMGLAALLGIATFSMRLSNAPAAMRAPSPA
;
A
#
# COMPACT_ATOMS: atom_id res chain seq x y z
N MET A 1 22.53 7.05 -1.69
CA MET A 1 22.93 6.02 -0.71
C MET A 1 22.48 4.67 -1.23
N ALA A 2 23.36 3.66 -1.35
CA ALA A 2 22.97 2.30 -1.72
C ALA A 2 22.01 1.71 -0.67
N ALA A 3 21.04 0.93 -1.11
CA ALA A 3 20.09 0.31 -0.18
C ALA A 3 20.80 -0.79 0.64
N PRO A 4 20.53 -0.88 1.96
CA PRO A 4 21.03 -1.97 2.79
C PRO A 4 20.59 -3.34 2.28
N ALA A 5 21.40 -4.40 2.50
CA ALA A 5 21.05 -5.76 2.08
C ALA A 5 19.74 -6.25 2.68
N ALA A 6 19.41 -5.87 3.92
CA ALA A 6 18.13 -6.19 4.56
C ALA A 6 16.94 -5.53 3.86
N SER A 7 17.10 -4.29 3.38
CA SER A 7 16.09 -3.61 2.56
C SER A 7 15.82 -4.34 1.24
N ALA A 8 16.89 -4.73 0.53
CA ALA A 8 16.76 -5.50 -0.71
C ALA A 8 16.04 -6.85 -0.49
N ARG A 9 16.34 -7.55 0.63
CA ARG A 9 15.64 -8.78 1.02
C ARG A 9 14.15 -8.55 1.30
N ALA A 10 13.79 -7.46 1.99
CA ALA A 10 12.40 -7.14 2.25
C ALA A 10 11.63 -6.93 0.95
N PHE A 11 12.20 -6.20 -0.02
CA PHE A 11 11.62 -6.05 -1.36
C PHE A 11 11.48 -7.40 -2.08
N GLN A 12 12.50 -8.28 -2.02
CA GLN A 12 12.44 -9.60 -2.65
C GLN A 12 11.32 -10.47 -2.08
N TYR A 13 11.19 -10.54 -0.74
CA TYR A 13 10.11 -11.30 -0.10
C TYR A 13 8.73 -10.70 -0.43
N GLY A 14 8.62 -9.37 -0.44
CA GLY A 14 7.40 -8.70 -0.88
C GLY A 14 7.02 -9.08 -2.31
N LEU A 15 7.97 -9.07 -3.26
CA LEU A 15 7.73 -9.47 -4.65
C LEU A 15 7.30 -10.94 -4.77
N ILE A 16 7.87 -11.85 -3.97
CA ILE A 16 7.46 -13.26 -3.96
C ILE A 16 5.99 -13.39 -3.55
N ILE A 17 5.58 -12.73 -2.46
CA ILE A 17 4.19 -12.80 -1.99
C ILE A 17 3.25 -12.06 -2.97
N PHE A 18 3.71 -10.98 -3.61
CA PHE A 18 2.95 -10.24 -4.62
C PHE A 18 2.59 -11.10 -5.85
N THR A 19 3.37 -12.13 -6.14
CA THR A 19 3.02 -13.09 -7.20
C THR A 19 1.64 -13.70 -6.96
N LEU A 20 1.34 -14.11 -5.73
CA LEU A 20 0.04 -14.65 -5.37
C LEU A 20 -1.07 -13.61 -5.59
N THR A 21 -0.87 -12.38 -5.13
CA THR A 21 -1.81 -11.27 -5.35
C THR A 21 -2.11 -11.06 -6.82
N ALA A 22 -1.06 -10.97 -7.65
CA ALA A 22 -1.21 -10.73 -9.08
C ALA A 22 -1.97 -11.87 -9.78
N LEU A 23 -1.66 -13.12 -9.45
CA LEU A 23 -2.33 -14.29 -10.03
C LEU A 23 -3.81 -14.37 -9.62
N LEU A 24 -4.13 -14.16 -8.33
CA LEU A 24 -5.51 -14.16 -7.85
C LEU A 24 -6.30 -12.99 -8.44
N GLY A 25 -5.69 -11.80 -8.54
CA GLY A 25 -6.31 -10.64 -9.18
C GLY A 25 -6.64 -10.88 -10.65
N LEU A 26 -5.73 -11.49 -11.41
CA LEU A 26 -5.97 -11.89 -12.81
C LEU A 26 -7.08 -12.92 -12.91
N ALA A 27 -7.07 -13.95 -12.07
CA ALA A 27 -8.11 -14.99 -12.07
C ALA A 27 -9.49 -14.39 -11.78
N ASN A 28 -9.57 -13.47 -10.79
CA ASN A 28 -10.82 -12.78 -10.46
C ASN A 28 -11.30 -11.86 -11.58
N ALA A 29 -10.43 -11.04 -12.13
CA ALA A 29 -10.80 -10.08 -13.17
C ALA A 29 -11.25 -10.76 -14.47
N THR A 30 -10.63 -11.88 -14.85
CA THR A 30 -10.97 -12.63 -16.06
C THR A 30 -12.12 -13.59 -15.87
N GLN A 31 -12.54 -13.85 -14.62
CA GLN A 31 -13.52 -14.86 -14.25
C GLN A 31 -13.15 -16.27 -14.79
N LEU A 32 -11.83 -16.53 -14.98
CA LEU A 32 -11.30 -17.76 -15.60
C LEU A 32 -11.77 -19.03 -14.89
N PHE A 33 -11.90 -18.95 -13.56
CA PHE A 33 -12.39 -20.04 -12.71
C PHE A 33 -13.79 -19.78 -12.14
N GLY A 34 -14.53 -18.84 -12.73
CA GLY A 34 -15.78 -18.33 -12.17
C GLY A 34 -15.53 -17.34 -11.01
N ALA A 35 -16.59 -17.03 -10.27
CA ALA A 35 -16.50 -16.16 -9.10
C ALA A 35 -15.64 -16.81 -8.01
N LEU A 36 -14.64 -16.08 -7.55
CA LEU A 36 -13.79 -16.54 -6.45
C LEU A 36 -14.54 -16.41 -5.12
N ASP A 37 -14.35 -17.39 -4.24
CA ASP A 37 -14.91 -17.33 -2.91
C ASP A 37 -14.30 -16.21 -2.05
N ARG A 38 -15.03 -15.83 -1.00
CA ARG A 38 -14.62 -14.72 -0.11
C ARG A 38 -13.24 -14.92 0.52
N ASN A 39 -12.86 -16.15 0.86
CA ASN A 39 -11.57 -16.42 1.49
C ASN A 39 -10.44 -16.20 0.50
N THR A 40 -10.63 -16.62 -0.75
CA THR A 40 -9.68 -16.38 -1.85
C THR A 40 -9.55 -14.88 -2.14
N LEU A 41 -10.66 -14.11 -2.14
CA LEU A 41 -10.62 -12.65 -2.31
C LEU A 41 -9.92 -11.95 -1.13
N LEU A 42 -10.17 -12.38 0.11
CA LEU A 42 -9.45 -11.87 1.27
C LEU A 42 -7.96 -12.25 1.24
N THR A 43 -7.61 -13.41 0.68
CA THR A 43 -6.22 -13.81 0.46
C THR A 43 -5.53 -12.89 -0.56
N HIS A 44 -6.21 -12.57 -1.68
CA HIS A 44 -5.75 -11.59 -2.65
C HIS A 44 -5.47 -10.23 -1.98
N LEU A 45 -6.41 -9.72 -1.19
CA LEU A 45 -6.29 -8.45 -0.49
C LEU A 45 -5.11 -8.44 0.49
N HIS A 46 -5.00 -9.46 1.38
CA HIS A 46 -3.98 -9.47 2.43
C HIS A 46 -2.58 -9.85 1.90
N SER A 47 -2.48 -10.65 0.85
CA SER A 47 -1.19 -10.87 0.18
C SER A 47 -0.69 -9.60 -0.49
N GLY A 48 -1.59 -8.76 -1.03
CA GLY A 48 -1.26 -7.45 -1.59
C GLY A 48 -0.87 -6.43 -0.52
N THR A 49 -1.67 -6.29 0.52
CA THR A 49 -1.46 -5.24 1.54
C THR A 49 -0.34 -5.59 2.51
N LEU A 50 -0.37 -6.76 3.14
CA LEU A 50 0.67 -7.18 4.09
C LEU A 50 1.89 -7.76 3.37
N GLY A 51 1.64 -8.67 2.42
CA GLY A 51 2.71 -9.38 1.74
C GLY A 51 3.53 -8.51 0.79
N TRP A 52 2.91 -7.65 0.00
CA TRP A 52 3.60 -6.77 -0.94
C TRP A 52 3.88 -5.40 -0.34
N ILE A 53 2.83 -4.68 0.04
CA ILE A 53 2.98 -3.28 0.43
C ILE A 53 3.73 -3.17 1.75
N THR A 54 3.31 -3.88 2.81
CA THR A 54 3.94 -3.75 4.13
C THR A 54 5.37 -4.30 4.14
N MET A 55 5.66 -5.42 3.45
CA MET A 55 7.03 -5.87 3.28
C MET A 55 7.89 -4.86 2.50
N GLY A 56 7.33 -4.22 1.48
CA GLY A 56 7.99 -3.13 0.76
C GLY A 56 8.27 -1.92 1.65
N VAL A 57 7.30 -1.53 2.49
CA VAL A 57 7.47 -0.43 3.47
C VAL A 57 8.51 -0.77 4.53
N ILE A 58 8.59 -2.02 4.98
CA ILE A 58 9.67 -2.49 5.84
C ILE A 58 11.02 -2.26 5.15
N GLY A 59 11.12 -2.59 3.86
CA GLY A 59 12.32 -2.33 3.06
C GLY A 59 12.69 -0.84 3.01
N VAL A 60 11.72 0.03 2.82
CA VAL A 60 11.91 1.49 2.85
C VAL A 60 12.32 1.94 4.26
N ALA A 61 11.63 1.49 5.31
CA ALA A 61 11.94 1.88 6.70
C ALA A 61 13.37 1.51 7.08
N VAL A 62 13.81 0.28 6.75
CA VAL A 62 15.20 -0.16 6.95
C VAL A 62 16.17 0.75 6.22
N TRP A 63 15.81 1.24 5.03
CA TRP A 63 16.68 2.10 4.22
C TRP A 63 16.81 3.51 4.80
N ILE A 64 15.68 4.16 5.10
CA ILE A 64 15.68 5.57 5.52
C ILE A 64 16.08 5.78 6.99
N PHE A 65 15.86 4.79 7.88
CA PHE A 65 16.26 4.86 9.28
C PHE A 65 17.68 4.31 9.54
N GLY A 66 18.34 3.80 8.51
CA GLY A 66 19.71 3.31 8.64
C GLY A 66 19.77 2.02 9.48
N GLY A 67 19.55 0.90 8.85
CA GLY A 67 19.92 -0.39 9.40
C GLY A 67 21.33 -0.71 8.91
N GLY A 68 22.32 -0.79 9.80
CA GLY A 68 23.63 -1.31 9.44
C GLY A 68 23.52 -2.71 8.78
N SER A 69 24.62 -3.22 8.21
CA SER A 69 24.75 -4.55 7.61
C SER A 69 24.60 -5.71 8.63
N ASN A 70 23.68 -5.59 9.54
CA ASN A 70 23.47 -6.41 10.71
C ASN A 70 22.75 -7.71 10.28
N GLY A 71 23.36 -8.87 10.41
CA GLY A 71 22.75 -10.17 10.13
C GLY A 71 21.41 -10.37 10.87
N THR A 72 21.28 -9.79 12.08
CA THR A 72 20.04 -9.80 12.86
C THR A 72 18.89 -9.10 12.11
N LEU A 73 19.12 -7.97 11.47
CA LEU A 73 18.07 -7.25 10.73
C LEU A 73 17.58 -8.06 9.51
N GLY A 74 18.51 -8.70 8.79
CA GLY A 74 18.15 -9.61 7.69
C GLY A 74 17.35 -10.82 8.13
N ARG A 75 17.66 -11.39 9.32
CA ARG A 75 16.88 -12.47 9.94
C ARG A 75 15.48 -12.00 10.32
N ASN A 76 15.34 -10.82 10.92
CA ASN A 76 14.03 -10.27 11.32
C ASN A 76 13.14 -9.99 10.10
N VAL A 77 13.71 -9.49 9.01
CA VAL A 77 12.99 -9.34 7.72
C VAL A 77 12.50 -10.70 7.20
N MET A 78 13.33 -11.75 7.28
CA MET A 78 12.92 -13.11 6.87
C MET A 78 11.80 -13.66 7.76
N LEU A 79 11.92 -13.51 9.08
CA LEU A 79 10.88 -13.96 10.02
C LEU A 79 9.56 -13.20 9.80
N SER A 80 9.63 -11.90 9.48
CA SER A 80 8.44 -11.11 9.10
C SER A 80 7.79 -11.70 7.85
N ALA A 81 8.55 -11.96 6.81
CA ALA A 81 8.01 -12.55 5.57
C ALA A 81 7.35 -13.91 5.80
N LEU A 82 7.94 -14.76 6.66
CA LEU A 82 7.36 -16.06 7.03
C LEU A 82 6.05 -15.90 7.83
N ALA A 83 6.00 -14.98 8.79
CA ALA A 83 4.79 -14.67 9.55
C ALA A 83 3.67 -14.18 8.63
N THR A 84 3.98 -13.22 7.74
CA THR A 84 3.04 -12.69 6.74
C THR A 84 2.54 -13.79 5.81
N ALA A 85 3.41 -14.65 5.29
CA ALA A 85 3.01 -15.77 4.44
C ALA A 85 2.08 -16.74 5.17
N ALA A 86 2.37 -17.07 6.45
CA ALA A 86 1.51 -17.93 7.27
C ALA A 86 0.13 -17.28 7.50
N TYR A 87 0.07 -15.97 7.74
CA TYR A 87 -1.19 -15.26 7.89
C TYR A 87 -2.00 -15.22 6.58
N VAL A 88 -1.36 -14.99 5.44
CA VAL A 88 -1.98 -15.08 4.12
C VAL A 88 -2.58 -16.46 3.87
N LEU A 89 -1.86 -17.53 4.21
CA LEU A 89 -2.36 -18.90 4.11
C LEU A 89 -3.53 -19.18 5.07
N ALA A 90 -3.55 -18.55 6.25
CA ALA A 90 -4.68 -18.64 7.16
C ALA A 90 -5.96 -18.01 6.57
N PHE A 91 -5.84 -16.94 5.77
CA PHE A 91 -6.98 -16.41 5.02
C PHE A 91 -7.47 -17.39 3.95
N TRP A 92 -6.57 -18.01 3.21
CA TRP A 92 -6.91 -19.01 2.22
C TRP A 92 -7.67 -20.20 2.81
N SER A 93 -7.21 -20.65 3.97
CA SER A 93 -7.85 -21.81 4.64
C SER A 93 -9.30 -21.57 5.09
N GLY A 94 -9.75 -20.33 5.17
CA GLY A 94 -11.07 -19.98 5.71
C GLY A 94 -11.23 -20.17 7.22
N ASN A 95 -10.18 -20.64 7.91
CA ASN A 95 -10.23 -20.95 9.34
C ASN A 95 -10.01 -19.68 10.19
N PHE A 96 -11.03 -19.21 10.88
CA PHE A 96 -10.96 -18.01 11.71
C PHE A 96 -10.03 -18.14 12.91
N GLN A 97 -9.89 -19.34 13.50
CA GLN A 97 -8.94 -19.56 14.60
C GLN A 97 -7.49 -19.42 14.10
N ALA A 98 -7.18 -20.00 12.94
CA ALA A 98 -5.88 -19.82 12.30
C ALA A 98 -5.62 -18.33 11.99
N ARG A 99 -6.61 -17.60 11.48
CA ARG A 99 -6.50 -16.15 11.25
C ARG A 99 -6.26 -15.38 12.55
N ALA A 100 -6.93 -15.73 13.65
CA ALA A 100 -6.71 -15.10 14.95
C ALA A 100 -5.28 -15.32 15.45
N VAL A 101 -4.77 -16.56 15.38
CA VAL A 101 -3.41 -16.90 15.83
C VAL A 101 -2.36 -16.22 14.95
N PHE A 102 -2.39 -16.45 13.65
CA PHE A 102 -1.38 -15.89 12.74
C PHE A 102 -1.52 -14.37 12.58
N GLY A 103 -2.73 -13.83 12.70
CA GLY A 103 -2.95 -12.38 12.76
C GLY A 103 -2.34 -11.75 14.00
N SER A 104 -2.40 -12.40 15.15
CA SER A 104 -1.72 -11.94 16.38
C SER A 104 -0.20 -11.97 16.22
N ILE A 105 0.36 -12.98 15.55
CA ILE A 105 1.80 -13.05 15.22
C ILE A 105 2.15 -11.88 14.25
N GLU A 106 1.33 -11.64 13.22
CA GLU A 106 1.56 -10.56 12.29
C GLU A 106 1.46 -9.18 12.96
N LEU A 107 0.56 -8.99 13.93
CA LEU A 107 0.51 -7.77 14.73
C LEU A 107 1.81 -7.54 15.50
N ILE A 108 2.44 -8.60 16.04
CA ILE A 108 3.77 -8.49 16.68
C ILE A 108 4.82 -8.03 15.67
N VAL A 109 4.77 -8.51 14.42
CA VAL A 109 5.66 -8.06 13.34
C VAL A 109 5.45 -6.57 13.06
N VAL A 110 4.20 -6.15 12.92
CA VAL A 110 3.86 -4.73 12.69
C VAL A 110 4.34 -3.85 13.85
N LEU A 111 4.11 -4.26 15.10
CA LEU A 111 4.58 -3.55 16.30
C LEU A 111 6.11 -3.49 16.35
N TYR A 112 6.82 -4.55 15.95
CA TYR A 112 8.27 -4.57 15.90
C TYR A 112 8.82 -3.53 14.90
N TRP A 113 8.27 -3.43 13.69
CA TRP A 113 8.75 -2.48 12.70
C TRP A 113 8.32 -1.05 12.99
N TRP A 114 7.17 -0.84 13.59
CA TRP A 114 6.78 0.45 14.15
C TRP A 114 7.77 0.88 15.24
N TRP A 115 8.08 0.01 16.19
CA TRP A 115 9.05 0.30 17.26
C TRP A 115 10.46 0.53 16.72
N PHE A 116 10.87 -0.22 15.71
CA PHE A 116 12.14 0.01 15.02
C PHE A 116 12.23 1.46 14.50
N ALA A 117 11.21 1.96 13.81
CA ALA A 117 11.20 3.32 13.28
C ALA A 117 11.13 4.37 14.42
N VAL A 118 10.24 4.18 15.40
CA VAL A 118 10.06 5.07 16.55
C VAL A 118 11.32 5.17 17.40
N SER A 119 11.95 4.04 17.74
CA SER A 119 13.17 4.02 18.57
C SER A 119 14.35 4.74 17.89
N ARG A 120 14.48 4.63 16.55
CA ARG A 120 15.46 5.39 15.78
C ARG A 120 15.13 6.88 15.78
N GLY A 121 13.85 7.21 15.61
CA GLY A 121 13.40 8.60 15.71
C GLY A 121 13.63 9.21 17.08
N MET A 122 13.43 8.45 18.16
CA MET A 122 13.73 8.90 19.53
C MET A 122 15.23 9.12 19.74
N ALA A 123 16.08 8.22 19.25
CA ALA A 123 17.52 8.32 19.38
C ALA A 123 18.10 9.55 18.65
N GLU A 124 17.54 9.94 17.52
CA GLU A 124 17.92 11.14 16.78
C GLU A 124 17.26 12.41 17.34
N GLY A 125 16.12 12.26 18.00
CA GLY A 125 15.24 13.32 18.48
C GLY A 125 14.19 13.70 17.44
N PHE A 126 12.90 13.49 17.75
CA PHE A 126 11.78 13.78 16.83
C PHE A 126 11.78 15.18 16.23
N GLY A 127 12.30 16.18 16.95
CA GLY A 127 12.44 17.55 16.48
C GLY A 127 13.44 17.72 15.34
N ARG A 128 14.33 16.74 15.11
CA ARG A 128 15.37 16.79 14.08
C ARG A 128 15.03 15.94 12.85
N LEU A 129 14.03 15.04 12.96
CA LEU A 129 13.65 14.19 11.84
C LEU A 129 13.15 15.00 10.65
N ASP A 130 13.55 14.58 9.45
CA ASP A 130 12.99 15.06 8.20
C ASP A 130 11.54 14.58 7.99
N ILE A 131 10.85 15.17 7.02
CA ILE A 131 9.44 14.84 6.71
C ILE A 131 9.27 13.38 6.26
N PRO A 132 10.10 12.79 5.38
CA PRO A 132 10.00 11.39 5.01
C PRO A 132 9.97 10.42 6.19
N ARG A 133 10.89 10.57 7.13
CA ARG A 133 10.96 9.70 8.32
C ARG A 133 9.74 9.88 9.22
N LEU A 134 9.31 11.12 9.45
CA LEU A 134 8.09 11.40 10.21
C LEU A 134 6.87 10.79 9.54
N SER A 135 6.72 10.94 8.21
CA SER A 135 5.61 10.36 7.45
C SER A 135 5.55 8.83 7.60
N VAL A 136 6.71 8.14 7.53
CA VAL A 136 6.75 6.69 7.74
C VAL A 136 6.41 6.31 9.18
N ILE A 137 6.88 7.04 10.19
CA ILE A 137 6.51 6.76 11.59
C ILE A 137 5.00 6.93 11.79
N PHE A 138 4.40 8.02 11.33
CA PHE A 138 2.96 8.25 11.44
C PHE A 138 2.15 7.24 10.63
N GLY A 139 2.61 6.88 9.43
CA GLY A 139 2.00 5.80 8.64
C GLY A 139 2.04 4.46 9.35
N LEU A 140 3.19 4.06 9.91
CA LEU A 140 3.28 2.83 10.71
C LEU A 140 2.43 2.89 11.98
N THR A 141 2.21 4.09 12.56
CA THR A 141 1.30 4.24 13.71
C THR A 141 -0.15 3.93 13.31
N THR A 142 -0.61 4.43 12.16
CA THR A 142 -1.95 4.10 11.66
C THR A 142 -2.05 2.64 11.22
N LEU A 143 -0.96 2.03 10.70
CA LEU A 143 -0.88 0.59 10.44
C LEU A 143 -1.08 -0.23 11.72
N VAL A 144 -0.43 0.14 12.84
CA VAL A 144 -0.64 -0.53 14.15
C VAL A 144 -2.10 -0.44 14.57
N ILE A 145 -2.71 0.75 14.49
CA ILE A 145 -4.12 0.94 14.87
C ILE A 145 -5.03 0.06 14.02
N GLY A 146 -4.91 0.15 12.69
CA GLY A 146 -5.72 -0.64 11.78
C GLY A 146 -5.49 -2.15 11.95
N SER A 147 -4.23 -2.60 12.07
CA SER A 147 -3.91 -4.02 12.27
C SER A 147 -4.48 -4.55 13.58
N THR A 148 -4.47 -3.74 14.66
CA THR A 148 -5.08 -4.11 15.93
C THR A 148 -6.59 -4.34 15.78
N LEU A 149 -7.30 -3.45 15.07
CA LEU A 149 -8.73 -3.63 14.79
C LEU A 149 -8.98 -4.89 13.95
N GLY A 150 -8.17 -5.13 12.91
CA GLY A 150 -8.26 -6.32 12.08
C GLY A 150 -8.05 -7.62 12.86
N VAL A 151 -7.08 -7.65 13.77
CA VAL A 151 -6.82 -8.83 14.64
C VAL A 151 -7.96 -9.04 15.63
N ILE A 152 -8.51 -7.97 16.22
CA ILE A 152 -9.70 -8.06 17.09
C ILE A 152 -10.88 -8.71 16.32
N VAL A 153 -11.12 -8.32 15.06
CA VAL A 153 -12.13 -8.97 14.21
C VAL A 153 -11.89 -10.47 14.11
N GLN A 154 -10.64 -10.90 13.82
CA GLN A 154 -10.34 -12.32 13.66
C GLN A 154 -10.45 -13.09 14.98
N ILE A 155 -10.09 -12.49 16.12
CA ILE A 155 -10.24 -13.11 17.44
C ILE A 155 -11.72 -13.31 17.77
N ILE A 156 -12.57 -12.29 17.57
CA ILE A 156 -14.02 -12.40 17.84
C ILE A 156 -14.62 -13.52 17.00
N LEU A 157 -14.34 -13.55 15.68
CA LEU A 157 -14.84 -14.58 14.79
C LEU A 157 -14.24 -15.96 15.10
N GLY A 158 -12.96 -16.02 15.47
CA GLY A 158 -12.26 -17.25 15.82
C GLY A 158 -12.73 -17.90 17.12
N THR A 159 -13.33 -17.12 18.02
CA THR A 159 -13.99 -17.60 19.25
C THR A 159 -15.47 -17.95 19.04
N GLY A 160 -15.97 -17.89 17.80
CA GLY A 160 -17.36 -18.20 17.46
C GLY A 160 -18.35 -17.10 17.79
N ASN A 161 -17.90 -15.90 18.12
CA ASN A 161 -18.76 -14.76 18.42
C ASN A 161 -19.07 -13.94 17.16
N SER A 162 -20.19 -13.22 17.20
CA SER A 162 -20.55 -12.23 16.19
C SER A 162 -19.84 -10.91 16.43
N LEU A 163 -19.58 -10.17 15.37
CA LEU A 163 -19.04 -8.80 15.47
C LEU A 163 -20.07 -7.89 16.21
N PRO A 164 -19.59 -6.91 16.99
CA PRO A 164 -20.47 -5.98 17.69
C PRO A 164 -21.26 -5.14 16.67
N THR A 165 -22.53 -4.88 16.97
CA THR A 165 -23.41 -4.04 16.13
C THR A 165 -23.25 -2.54 16.40
N ASN A 166 -22.61 -2.20 17.50
CA ASN A 166 -22.38 -0.81 17.93
C ASN A 166 -20.99 -0.27 17.54
N ALA A 167 -20.20 -1.02 16.79
CA ALA A 167 -18.89 -0.61 16.31
C ALA A 167 -18.57 -1.30 14.97
N ASP A 168 -18.25 -0.53 13.94
CA ASP A 168 -17.77 -1.06 12.66
C ASP A 168 -16.24 -1.27 12.69
N LEU A 169 -15.82 -2.39 13.27
CA LEU A 169 -14.42 -2.77 13.36
C LEU A 169 -13.77 -2.94 11.98
N VAL A 170 -14.54 -3.44 10.99
CA VAL A 170 -14.02 -3.67 9.63
C VAL A 170 -13.81 -2.35 8.91
N GLY A 171 -14.78 -1.45 8.96
CA GLY A 171 -14.67 -0.10 8.39
C GLY A 171 -13.54 0.70 9.03
N GLY A 172 -13.43 0.68 10.37
CA GLY A 172 -12.34 1.32 11.09
C GLY A 172 -10.97 0.76 10.73
N HIS A 173 -10.85 -0.58 10.58
CA HIS A 173 -9.63 -1.24 10.12
C HIS A 173 -9.25 -0.78 8.71
N ALA A 174 -10.15 -0.90 7.74
CA ALA A 174 -9.87 -0.60 6.34
C ALA A 174 -9.46 0.87 6.13
N THR A 175 -10.16 1.80 6.76
CA THR A 175 -9.89 3.24 6.62
C THR A 175 -8.61 3.70 7.31
N ALA A 176 -8.22 3.10 8.44
CA ALA A 176 -6.89 3.34 9.04
C ALA A 176 -5.77 2.91 8.10
N GLN A 177 -5.97 1.82 7.34
CA GLN A 177 -4.99 1.35 6.35
C GLN A 177 -4.92 2.28 5.14
N ILE A 178 -6.03 2.55 4.48
CA ILE A 178 -6.05 3.31 3.23
C ILE A 178 -5.80 4.79 3.47
N GLY A 179 -6.67 5.46 4.23
CA GLY A 179 -6.60 6.91 4.44
C GLY A 179 -5.46 7.37 5.34
N GLY A 180 -4.94 6.48 6.21
CA GLY A 180 -3.82 6.79 7.10
C GLY A 180 -2.50 6.23 6.59
N TYR A 181 -2.31 4.91 6.70
CA TYR A 181 -1.03 4.24 6.45
C TYR A 181 -0.50 4.46 5.03
N LEU A 182 -1.29 4.11 4.01
CA LEU A 182 -0.81 4.15 2.63
C LEU A 182 -0.50 5.57 2.17
N VAL A 183 -1.38 6.53 2.49
CA VAL A 183 -1.22 7.93 2.09
C VAL A 183 0.02 8.55 2.73
N LEU A 184 0.23 8.34 4.03
CA LEU A 184 1.37 8.90 4.76
C LEU A 184 2.69 8.31 4.25
N VAL A 185 2.77 6.99 4.07
CA VAL A 185 3.99 6.34 3.57
C VAL A 185 4.29 6.78 2.15
N ALA A 186 3.30 6.79 1.25
CA ALA A 186 3.49 7.23 -0.13
C ALA A 186 3.97 8.68 -0.20
N ALA A 187 3.38 9.59 0.59
CA ALA A 187 3.81 10.98 0.67
C ALA A 187 5.26 11.11 1.16
N GLY A 188 5.63 10.35 2.19
CA GLY A 188 7.00 10.35 2.71
C GLY A 188 8.02 9.84 1.71
N VAL A 189 7.73 8.73 1.02
CA VAL A 189 8.63 8.17 0.00
C VAL A 189 8.70 9.09 -1.21
N ALA A 190 7.58 9.70 -1.62
CA ALA A 190 7.57 10.67 -2.72
C ALA A 190 8.47 11.87 -2.41
N GLU A 191 8.36 12.44 -1.20
CA GLU A 191 9.25 13.53 -0.78
C GLU A 191 10.71 13.08 -0.82
N TRP A 192 11.02 11.96 -0.20
CA TRP A 192 12.38 11.44 -0.15
C TRP A 192 13.02 11.28 -1.52
N GLN A 193 12.28 10.71 -2.48
CA GLN A 193 12.79 10.40 -3.81
C GLN A 193 12.81 11.62 -4.74
N LEU A 194 11.76 12.46 -4.71
CA LEU A 194 11.63 13.61 -5.62
C LEU A 194 12.48 14.80 -5.19
N THR A 195 12.81 14.91 -3.90
CA THR A 195 13.59 16.05 -3.37
C THR A 195 15.04 15.71 -3.01
N GLY A 196 15.46 14.46 -3.23
CA GLY A 196 16.83 14.02 -2.94
C GLY A 196 17.13 13.87 -1.44
N GLY A 197 16.16 13.44 -0.63
CA GLY A 197 16.36 13.12 0.79
C GLY A 197 15.36 13.75 1.75
N GLY A 198 14.71 14.81 1.33
CA GLY A 198 13.73 15.52 2.16
C GLY A 198 14.38 16.44 3.20
N LYS A 199 13.56 17.38 3.68
CA LYS A 199 13.95 18.34 4.73
C LYS A 199 12.78 18.48 5.71
N ARG A 200 13.09 18.89 6.96
CA ARG A 200 12.05 19.31 7.89
C ARG A 200 11.57 20.71 7.51
N THR A 201 10.33 20.82 7.06
CA THR A 201 9.69 22.09 6.69
C THR A 201 8.35 22.24 7.41
N THR A 202 7.94 23.49 7.69
CA THR A 202 6.61 23.76 8.30
C THR A 202 5.49 23.22 7.42
N ALA A 203 5.53 23.42 6.09
CA ALA A 203 4.55 22.91 5.17
C ALA A 203 4.48 21.36 5.20
N GLY A 204 5.63 20.67 5.31
CA GLY A 204 5.66 19.22 5.46
C GLY A 204 5.07 18.73 6.79
N LEU A 205 5.33 19.42 7.89
CA LEU A 205 4.72 19.10 9.19
C LEU A 205 3.20 19.28 9.16
N VAL A 206 2.72 20.38 8.58
CA VAL A 206 1.29 20.63 8.40
C VAL A 206 0.67 19.54 7.51
N GLN A 207 1.31 19.19 6.41
CA GLN A 207 0.88 18.08 5.53
C GLN A 207 0.71 16.77 6.31
N ILE A 208 1.74 16.35 7.06
CA ILE A 208 1.67 15.12 7.87
C ILE A 208 0.53 15.22 8.88
N GLY A 209 0.39 16.36 9.57
CA GLY A 209 -0.67 16.59 10.55
C GLY A 209 -2.05 16.41 9.94
N PHE A 210 -2.31 17.01 8.78
CA PHE A 210 -3.59 16.90 8.08
C PHE A 210 -3.86 15.45 7.61
N LEU A 211 -2.89 14.78 7.03
CA LEU A 211 -3.03 13.40 6.55
C LEU A 211 -3.24 12.43 7.73
N PHE A 212 -2.46 12.58 8.81
CA PHE A 212 -2.57 11.70 9.97
C PHE A 212 -3.90 11.87 10.70
N VAL A 213 -4.27 13.13 11.00
CA VAL A 213 -5.52 13.43 11.69
C VAL A 213 -6.72 13.07 10.81
N GLY A 214 -6.67 13.37 9.50
CA GLY A 214 -7.72 13.01 8.55
C GLY A 214 -7.93 11.50 8.47
N GLY A 215 -6.88 10.72 8.27
CA GLY A 215 -6.97 9.25 8.20
C GLY A 215 -7.43 8.63 9.52
N LEU A 216 -6.93 9.13 10.66
CA LEU A 216 -7.35 8.65 11.98
C LEU A 216 -8.81 9.01 12.28
N LEU A 217 -9.22 10.23 11.97
CA LEU A 217 -10.60 10.69 12.18
C LEU A 217 -11.59 9.90 11.32
N LEU A 218 -11.22 9.58 10.05
CA LEU A 218 -12.03 8.73 9.20
C LEU A 218 -12.19 7.33 9.79
N SER A 219 -11.10 6.72 10.27
CA SER A 219 -11.13 5.41 10.93
C SER A 219 -12.03 5.41 12.17
N VAL A 220 -11.88 6.40 13.03
CA VAL A 220 -12.69 6.54 14.26
C VAL A 220 -14.16 6.81 13.92
N SER A 221 -14.45 7.62 12.91
CA SER A 221 -15.82 7.94 12.51
C SER A 221 -16.58 6.71 12.00
N LEU A 222 -15.93 5.83 11.21
CA LEU A 222 -16.54 4.58 10.79
C LEU A 222 -16.62 3.57 11.93
N LEU A 223 -15.57 3.42 12.72
CA LEU A 223 -15.57 2.53 13.89
C LEU A 223 -16.74 2.83 14.84
N LEU A 224 -17.02 4.09 15.07
CA LEU A 224 -18.05 4.53 16.01
C LEU A 224 -19.36 4.96 15.32
N SER A 225 -19.54 4.69 14.03
CA SER A 225 -20.67 5.21 13.23
C SER A 225 -22.05 4.90 13.84
N SER A 226 -22.22 3.71 14.41
CA SER A 226 -23.47 3.30 15.06
C SER A 226 -23.65 3.82 16.50
N ALA A 227 -22.56 4.25 17.15
CA ALA A 227 -22.60 4.84 18.50
C ALA A 227 -22.73 6.37 18.47
N LEU A 228 -22.40 7.00 17.34
CA LEU A 228 -22.52 8.45 17.15
C LEU A 228 -23.96 8.82 16.79
N GLY A 229 -24.42 9.96 17.29
CA GLY A 229 -25.69 10.52 16.81
C GLY A 229 -25.62 10.87 15.32
N PRO A 230 -26.78 10.92 14.60
CA PRO A 230 -26.83 11.09 13.15
C PRO A 230 -26.01 12.27 12.61
N GLN A 231 -26.00 13.39 13.32
CA GLN A 231 -25.26 14.60 12.92
C GLN A 231 -23.74 14.38 12.94
N LEU A 232 -23.21 13.72 13.98
CA LEU A 232 -21.77 13.43 14.07
C LEU A 232 -21.35 12.33 13.11
N ALA A 233 -22.16 11.29 12.94
CA ALA A 233 -21.91 10.21 11.98
C ALA A 233 -21.82 10.70 10.53
N GLN A 234 -22.51 11.80 10.20
CA GLN A 234 -22.42 12.45 8.88
C GLN A 234 -21.27 13.47 8.81
N ALA A 235 -21.07 14.27 9.86
CA ALA A 235 -20.09 15.37 9.83
C ALA A 235 -18.63 14.87 9.87
N LEU A 236 -18.33 13.86 10.69
CA LEU A 236 -16.93 13.44 10.92
C LEU A 236 -16.25 12.88 9.67
N PRO A 237 -16.87 12.02 8.84
CA PRO A 237 -16.26 11.58 7.57
C PRO A 237 -15.98 12.75 6.63
N GLY A 238 -16.90 13.72 6.53
CA GLY A 238 -16.71 14.92 5.73
C GLY A 238 -15.53 15.78 6.20
N ILE A 239 -15.38 15.97 7.51
CA ILE A 239 -14.25 16.69 8.10
C ILE A 239 -12.94 15.92 7.85
N ALA A 240 -12.93 14.60 8.04
CA ALA A 240 -11.78 13.75 7.80
C ALA A 240 -11.31 13.86 6.34
N THR A 241 -12.23 13.73 5.39
CA THR A 241 -11.94 13.86 3.96
C THR A 241 -11.43 15.26 3.61
N LEU A 242 -11.99 16.32 4.20
CA LEU A 242 -11.49 17.69 3.99
C LEU A 242 -10.03 17.83 4.48
N LEU A 243 -9.70 17.28 5.63
CA LEU A 243 -8.33 17.29 6.16
C LEU A 243 -7.38 16.53 5.22
N THR A 244 -7.77 15.34 4.77
CA THR A 244 -6.99 14.55 3.80
C THR A 244 -6.79 15.34 2.49
N LEU A 245 -7.86 15.95 1.96
CA LEU A 245 -7.79 16.77 0.76
C LEU A 245 -6.80 17.94 0.90
N VAL A 246 -6.83 18.67 2.02
CA VAL A 246 -5.85 19.74 2.30
C VAL A 246 -4.43 19.18 2.33
N GLY A 247 -4.21 18.04 2.98
CA GLY A 247 -2.91 17.36 2.97
C GLY A 247 -2.41 17.04 1.56
N ILE A 248 -3.29 16.55 0.68
CA ILE A 248 -2.95 16.23 -0.72
C ILE A 248 -2.71 17.49 -1.55
N VAL A 249 -3.47 18.57 -1.33
CA VAL A 249 -3.19 19.87 -1.99
C VAL A 249 -1.79 20.35 -1.62
N ILE A 250 -1.40 20.22 -0.35
CA ILE A 250 -0.04 20.58 0.08
C ILE A 250 1.01 19.70 -0.61
N ILE A 251 0.77 18.38 -0.78
CA ILE A 251 1.63 17.49 -1.57
C ILE A 251 1.74 17.99 -3.01
N ALA A 252 0.62 18.29 -3.66
CA ALA A 252 0.62 18.76 -5.04
C ALA A 252 1.40 20.07 -5.22
N VAL A 253 1.27 21.01 -4.28
CA VAL A 253 2.04 22.26 -4.28
C VAL A 253 3.55 22.01 -4.07
N ARG A 254 3.90 21.10 -3.14
CA ARG A 254 5.30 20.83 -2.78
C ARG A 254 6.03 19.98 -3.84
N PHE A 255 5.37 19.03 -4.44
CA PHE A 255 5.99 18.02 -5.32
C PHE A 255 5.47 18.03 -6.75
N GLY A 256 4.37 18.71 -7.04
CA GLY A 256 3.76 18.70 -8.38
C GLY A 256 4.72 19.13 -9.48
N ARG A 257 5.52 20.18 -9.25
CA ARG A 257 6.55 20.60 -10.23
C ARG A 257 7.62 19.53 -10.46
N ALA A 258 8.09 18.87 -9.39
CA ALA A 258 9.07 17.79 -9.50
C ALA A 258 8.49 16.55 -10.17
N ALA A 259 7.21 16.23 -9.89
CA ALA A 259 6.49 15.13 -10.54
C ALA A 259 6.27 15.41 -12.04
N ILE A 260 5.81 16.62 -12.42
CA ILE A 260 5.62 16.99 -13.84
C ILE A 260 6.95 16.97 -14.58
N GLY A 261 8.04 17.43 -13.96
CA GLY A 261 9.39 17.45 -14.54
C GLY A 261 10.13 16.11 -14.47
N ALA A 262 9.47 15.02 -14.07
CA ALA A 262 10.09 13.70 -14.00
C ALA A 262 10.53 13.22 -15.41
N PRO A 263 11.57 12.36 -15.50
CA PRO A 263 12.05 11.84 -16.77
C PRO A 263 11.12 10.75 -17.33
N TRP A 264 9.98 11.14 -17.87
CA TRP A 264 8.89 10.23 -18.31
C TRP A 264 9.31 9.21 -19.36
N THR A 265 10.22 9.58 -20.25
CA THR A 265 10.73 8.71 -21.33
C THR A 265 11.89 7.82 -20.91
N THR A 266 12.53 8.13 -19.79
CA THR A 266 13.70 7.38 -19.29
C THR A 266 13.29 6.42 -18.19
N ALA A 267 13.74 5.17 -18.29
CA ALA A 267 13.50 4.16 -17.26
C ALA A 267 14.17 4.55 -15.94
N SER A 268 13.39 5.05 -14.99
CA SER A 268 13.86 5.55 -13.70
C SER A 268 12.85 5.29 -12.57
N GLY A 269 13.33 5.20 -11.34
CA GLY A 269 12.45 5.16 -10.16
C GLY A 269 11.62 6.44 -10.02
N THR A 270 12.19 7.58 -10.39
CA THR A 270 11.54 8.90 -10.25
C THR A 270 10.21 8.99 -11.01
N ARG A 271 10.11 8.42 -12.22
CA ARG A 271 8.84 8.46 -12.97
C ARG A 271 7.73 7.63 -12.31
N HIS A 272 8.09 6.50 -11.65
CA HIS A 272 7.15 5.70 -10.87
C HIS A 272 6.63 6.49 -9.65
N ILE A 273 7.52 7.19 -8.96
CA ILE A 273 7.11 8.06 -7.84
C ILE A 273 6.25 9.22 -8.33
N ALA A 274 6.59 9.81 -9.46
CA ALA A 274 5.84 10.93 -10.04
C ALA A 274 4.40 10.53 -10.41
N ILE A 275 4.21 9.37 -11.06
CA ILE A 275 2.87 8.88 -11.38
C ILE A 275 2.09 8.46 -10.12
N ALA A 276 2.76 7.93 -9.08
CA ALA A 276 2.14 7.64 -7.80
C ALA A 276 1.54 8.89 -7.14
N VAL A 277 2.19 10.05 -7.24
CA VAL A 277 1.63 11.34 -6.78
C VAL A 277 0.37 11.71 -7.57
N GLY A 278 0.33 11.44 -8.88
CA GLY A 278 -0.87 11.61 -9.71
C GLY A 278 -2.02 10.71 -9.26
N PHE A 279 -1.75 9.42 -9.04
CA PHE A 279 -2.76 8.48 -8.53
C PHE A 279 -3.20 8.82 -7.09
N LEU A 280 -2.32 9.36 -6.26
CA LEU A 280 -2.67 9.82 -4.92
C LEU A 280 -3.71 10.95 -4.99
N ALA A 281 -3.49 11.94 -5.85
CA ALA A 281 -4.46 13.02 -6.07
C ALA A 281 -5.79 12.49 -6.63
N PHE A 282 -5.74 11.56 -7.60
CA PHE A 282 -6.92 10.91 -8.16
C PHE A 282 -7.67 10.09 -7.10
N GLY A 283 -6.97 9.31 -6.27
CA GLY A 283 -7.56 8.52 -5.19
C GLY A 283 -8.35 9.37 -4.19
N VAL A 284 -7.83 10.56 -3.84
CA VAL A 284 -8.57 11.48 -2.95
C VAL A 284 -9.83 12.04 -3.63
N ILE A 285 -9.82 12.28 -4.94
CA ILE A 285 -11.04 12.65 -5.66
C ILE A 285 -12.08 11.53 -5.57
N LEU A 286 -11.68 10.28 -5.76
CA LEU A 286 -12.56 9.11 -5.60
C LEU A 286 -13.08 8.99 -4.16
N GLU A 287 -12.22 9.22 -3.16
CA GLU A 287 -12.61 9.22 -1.74
C GLU A 287 -13.68 10.28 -1.45
N VAL A 288 -13.50 11.51 -1.95
CA VAL A 288 -14.52 12.58 -1.81
C VAL A 288 -15.85 12.13 -2.39
N ILE A 289 -15.86 11.56 -3.60
CA ILE A 289 -17.09 11.09 -4.25
C ILE A 289 -17.74 9.94 -3.44
N LEU A 290 -16.92 9.00 -2.95
CA LEU A 290 -17.39 7.86 -2.17
C LEU A 290 -18.01 8.31 -0.83
N VAL A 291 -17.36 9.23 -0.13
CA VAL A 291 -17.88 9.80 1.13
C VAL A 291 -19.19 10.56 0.89
N GLN A 292 -19.31 11.30 -0.22
CA GLN A 292 -20.58 11.95 -0.59
C GLN A 292 -21.69 10.93 -0.86
N GLN A 293 -21.38 9.82 -1.57
CA GLN A 293 -22.35 8.73 -1.76
C GLN A 293 -22.77 8.10 -0.42
N PHE A 294 -21.82 7.85 0.47
CA PHE A 294 -22.11 7.30 1.79
C PHE A 294 -22.99 8.21 2.64
N ILE A 295 -22.74 9.52 2.62
CA ILE A 295 -23.58 10.52 3.30
C ILE A 295 -24.98 10.57 2.68
N ALA A 296 -25.09 10.60 1.34
CA ALA A 296 -26.37 10.59 0.64
C ALA A 296 -27.18 9.31 0.89
N ALA A 297 -26.50 8.18 1.04
CA ALA A 297 -27.09 6.89 1.39
C ALA A 297 -27.48 6.78 2.88
N GLN A 298 -27.25 7.82 3.69
CA GLN A 298 -27.53 7.83 5.14
C GLN A 298 -26.87 6.66 5.89
N GLY A 299 -25.68 6.25 5.47
CA GLY A 299 -24.92 5.15 6.05
C GLY A 299 -25.30 3.76 5.52
N ASP A 300 -26.29 3.65 4.62
CA ASP A 300 -26.66 2.41 3.97
C ASP A 300 -25.60 2.01 2.92
N GLN A 301 -24.70 1.13 3.30
CA GLN A 301 -23.60 0.68 2.46
C GLN A 301 -24.04 -0.01 1.17
N THR A 302 -25.27 -0.58 1.13
CA THR A 302 -25.79 -1.25 -0.07
C THR A 302 -26.10 -0.28 -1.22
N LYS A 303 -26.21 1.02 -0.92
CA LYS A 303 -26.45 2.09 -1.89
C LYS A 303 -25.16 2.75 -2.40
N VAL A 304 -24.00 2.37 -1.87
CA VAL A 304 -22.70 2.88 -2.28
C VAL A 304 -22.17 2.06 -3.45
N SER A 305 -21.59 2.72 -4.46
CA SER A 305 -21.05 2.04 -5.64
C SER A 305 -19.88 1.11 -5.29
N VAL A 306 -20.08 -0.18 -5.44
CA VAL A 306 -19.02 -1.20 -5.25
C VAL A 306 -17.88 -0.99 -6.27
N GLY A 307 -18.20 -0.63 -7.51
CA GLY A 307 -17.19 -0.33 -8.53
C GLY A 307 -16.31 0.86 -8.16
N LEU A 308 -16.91 1.92 -7.57
CA LEU A 308 -16.17 3.08 -7.09
C LEU A 308 -15.28 2.73 -5.88
N LEU A 309 -15.77 1.90 -4.95
CA LEU A 309 -14.99 1.42 -3.82
C LEU A 309 -13.77 0.63 -4.29
N HIS A 310 -13.95 -0.34 -5.20
CA HIS A 310 -12.84 -1.10 -5.77
C HIS A 310 -11.89 -0.23 -6.61
N ALA A 311 -12.41 0.81 -7.29
CA ALA A 311 -11.56 1.77 -7.99
C ALA A 311 -10.67 2.54 -7.00
N LEU A 312 -11.21 2.98 -5.86
CA LEU A 312 -10.45 3.63 -4.80
C LEU A 312 -9.34 2.71 -4.27
N ASP A 313 -9.67 1.47 -3.91
CA ASP A 313 -8.71 0.48 -3.40
C ASP A 313 -7.55 0.27 -4.39
N HIS A 314 -7.85 0.05 -5.67
CA HIS A 314 -6.82 -0.20 -6.67
C HIS A 314 -6.04 1.06 -7.06
N ALA A 315 -6.65 2.26 -6.98
CA ALA A 315 -5.91 3.51 -7.13
C ALA A 315 -4.82 3.63 -6.07
N PHE A 316 -5.12 3.27 -4.81
CA PHE A 316 -4.13 3.30 -3.73
C PHE A 316 -3.16 2.11 -3.79
N PHE A 317 -3.63 0.88 -3.98
CA PHE A 317 -2.76 -0.31 -3.92
C PHE A 317 -1.84 -0.41 -5.14
N ILE A 318 -2.37 -0.19 -6.33
CA ILE A 318 -1.60 -0.30 -7.58
C ILE A 318 -1.07 1.06 -8.01
N GLY A 319 -1.96 2.03 -8.18
CA GLY A 319 -1.59 3.36 -8.67
C GLY A 319 -0.58 4.06 -7.77
N VAL A 320 -0.83 4.08 -6.46
CA VAL A 320 0.05 4.73 -5.49
C VAL A 320 1.15 3.80 -5.01
N MET A 321 0.81 2.73 -4.28
CA MET A 321 1.80 1.97 -3.52
C MET A 321 2.68 1.08 -4.39
N THR A 322 2.14 0.39 -5.40
CA THR A 322 2.98 -0.44 -6.28
C THR A 322 3.94 0.41 -7.08
N ASN A 323 3.51 1.58 -7.60
CA ASN A 323 4.44 2.52 -8.23
C ASN A 323 5.48 3.06 -7.24
N THR A 324 5.08 3.43 -6.03
CA THR A 324 6.00 3.90 -4.99
C THR A 324 7.08 2.85 -4.71
N LEU A 325 6.71 1.60 -4.54
CA LEU A 325 7.64 0.52 -4.22
C LEU A 325 8.48 0.10 -5.45
N PHE A 326 7.91 0.04 -6.65
CA PHE A 326 8.71 -0.21 -7.86
C PHE A 326 9.72 0.91 -8.10
N GLY A 327 9.32 2.17 -7.85
CA GLY A 327 10.23 3.31 -7.86
C GLY A 327 11.39 3.15 -6.87
N ALA A 328 11.07 2.79 -5.62
CA ALA A 328 12.08 2.55 -4.59
C ALA A 328 13.03 1.39 -4.97
N ILE A 329 12.50 0.27 -5.50
CA ILE A 329 13.31 -0.86 -5.95
C ILE A 329 14.25 -0.46 -7.09
N LEU A 330 13.78 0.32 -8.06
CA LEU A 330 14.61 0.80 -9.16
C LEU A 330 15.78 1.66 -8.66
N VAL A 331 15.54 2.51 -7.67
CA VAL A 331 16.61 3.31 -7.03
C VAL A 331 17.53 2.40 -6.20
N ALA A 332 16.97 1.47 -5.43
CA ALA A 332 17.74 0.54 -4.60
C ALA A 332 18.66 -0.40 -5.40
N SER A 333 18.33 -0.63 -6.66
CA SER A 333 19.04 -1.55 -7.56
C SER A 333 19.69 -0.86 -8.75
N ALA A 334 19.89 0.46 -8.68
CA ALA A 334 20.42 1.25 -9.81
C ALA A 334 21.84 0.83 -10.23
N ASP A 335 22.64 0.32 -9.30
CA ASP A 335 24.00 -0.18 -9.49
C ASP A 335 24.07 -1.67 -9.90
N ARG A 336 22.93 -2.31 -10.07
CA ARG A 336 22.85 -3.75 -10.40
C ARG A 336 22.55 -3.98 -11.88
N PRO A 337 23.06 -5.08 -12.47
CA PRO A 337 22.82 -5.39 -13.87
C PRO A 337 21.32 -5.56 -14.17
N ARG A 338 20.93 -5.08 -15.33
CA ARG A 338 19.57 -5.25 -15.88
C ARG A 338 19.56 -6.43 -16.85
N ALA A 339 18.90 -7.53 -16.46
CA ALA A 339 18.77 -8.69 -17.34
C ALA A 339 17.98 -8.33 -18.62
N TRP A 340 16.93 -7.51 -18.46
CA TRP A 340 16.05 -7.08 -19.56
C TRP A 340 15.87 -5.56 -19.52
N PRO A 341 16.75 -4.75 -20.16
CA PRO A 341 16.66 -3.28 -20.10
C PRO A 341 15.35 -2.71 -20.65
N TRP A 342 14.72 -3.39 -21.62
CA TRP A 342 13.44 -3.02 -22.22
C TRP A 342 12.26 -3.18 -21.25
N ALA A 343 12.36 -4.14 -20.32
CA ALA A 343 11.27 -4.48 -19.40
C ALA A 343 10.88 -3.29 -18.50
N ASP A 344 11.81 -2.45 -18.06
CA ASP A 344 11.52 -1.29 -17.23
C ASP A 344 10.50 -0.33 -17.89
N ASN A 345 10.51 -0.22 -19.22
CA ASN A 345 9.52 0.61 -19.93
C ASN A 345 8.18 -0.12 -20.08
N VAL A 346 8.19 -1.41 -20.39
CA VAL A 346 6.96 -2.21 -20.49
C VAL A 346 6.25 -2.28 -19.15
N ILE A 347 6.99 -2.48 -18.06
CA ILE A 347 6.45 -2.48 -16.70
C ILE A 347 5.79 -1.13 -16.39
N PHE A 348 6.50 -0.02 -16.64
CA PHE A 348 5.97 1.30 -16.32
C PHE A 348 4.69 1.62 -17.09
N TRP A 349 4.73 1.51 -18.43
CA TRP A 349 3.58 1.87 -19.25
C TRP A 349 2.44 0.85 -19.14
N GLY A 350 2.73 -0.44 -19.12
CA GLY A 350 1.74 -1.50 -18.97
C GLY A 350 1.02 -1.42 -17.63
N LEU A 351 1.76 -1.21 -16.54
CA LEU A 351 1.16 -1.06 -15.20
C LEU A 351 0.23 0.17 -15.16
N ASN A 352 0.69 1.32 -15.61
CA ASN A 352 -0.03 2.58 -15.40
C ASN A 352 -1.17 2.80 -16.40
N ILE A 353 -0.99 2.44 -17.67
CA ILE A 353 -2.08 2.47 -18.66
C ILE A 353 -3.13 1.42 -18.29
N GLY A 354 -2.67 0.20 -17.94
CA GLY A 354 -3.56 -0.85 -17.49
C GLY A 354 -4.33 -0.48 -16.23
N ALA A 355 -3.67 0.13 -15.24
CA ALA A 355 -4.34 0.62 -14.03
C ALA A 355 -5.37 1.71 -14.35
N ALA A 356 -5.02 2.72 -15.14
CA ALA A 356 -5.95 3.79 -15.51
C ALA A 356 -7.19 3.25 -16.26
N ALA A 357 -6.98 2.34 -17.22
CA ALA A 357 -8.08 1.69 -17.94
C ALA A 357 -8.94 0.81 -17.01
N PHE A 358 -8.30 0.06 -16.10
CA PHE A 358 -9.00 -0.76 -15.12
C PHE A 358 -9.87 0.08 -14.18
N LEU A 359 -9.34 1.16 -13.63
CA LEU A 359 -10.09 2.10 -12.78
C LEU A 359 -11.28 2.72 -13.54
N ALA A 360 -11.07 3.14 -14.78
CA ALA A 360 -12.14 3.68 -15.61
C ALA A 360 -13.27 2.64 -15.83
N VAL A 361 -12.92 1.38 -16.10
CA VAL A 361 -13.93 0.32 -16.26
C VAL A 361 -14.66 0.04 -14.95
N LEU A 362 -13.97 -0.01 -13.81
CA LEU A 362 -14.62 -0.19 -12.51
C LEU A 362 -15.65 0.90 -12.20
N ILE A 363 -15.30 2.16 -12.52
CA ILE A 363 -16.19 3.31 -12.30
C ILE A 363 -17.40 3.28 -13.25
N LEU A 364 -17.19 2.95 -14.53
CA LEU A 364 -18.20 3.09 -15.57
C LEU A 364 -19.05 1.83 -15.78
N ALA A 365 -18.48 0.64 -15.55
CA ALA A 365 -19.11 -0.65 -15.85
C ALA A 365 -19.19 -1.59 -14.63
N GLY A 366 -18.58 -1.23 -13.49
CA GLY A 366 -18.57 -2.07 -12.29
C GLY A 366 -17.50 -3.17 -12.32
N THR A 367 -17.61 -4.12 -11.38
CA THR A 367 -16.58 -5.14 -11.12
C THR A 367 -16.59 -6.33 -12.09
N GLY A 368 -17.70 -6.58 -12.75
CA GLY A 368 -17.90 -7.79 -13.58
C GLY A 368 -18.03 -9.08 -12.78
N GLU A 369 -18.27 -9.00 -11.47
CA GLU A 369 -18.48 -10.17 -10.62
C GLU A 369 -19.70 -10.96 -11.11
N GLY A 370 -19.55 -12.29 -11.24
CA GLY A 370 -20.58 -13.17 -11.76
C GLY A 370 -20.77 -13.15 -13.30
N ALA A 371 -19.99 -12.36 -14.02
CA ALA A 371 -19.99 -12.41 -15.49
C ALA A 371 -19.39 -13.73 -16.00
N LYS A 372 -19.73 -14.09 -17.25
CA LYS A 372 -19.04 -15.21 -17.91
C LYS A 372 -17.58 -14.87 -18.16
N PRO A 373 -16.67 -15.87 -18.22
CA PRO A 373 -15.27 -15.63 -18.52
C PRO A 373 -15.09 -14.78 -19.78
N PHE A 374 -14.23 -13.76 -19.68
CA PHE A 374 -13.88 -12.86 -20.78
C PHE A 374 -15.05 -12.13 -21.46
N THR A 375 -16.16 -11.87 -20.76
CA THR A 375 -17.29 -11.11 -21.33
C THR A 375 -17.41 -9.70 -20.79
N HIS A 376 -16.87 -9.42 -19.61
CA HIS A 376 -16.91 -8.09 -19.01
C HIS A 376 -15.66 -7.27 -19.39
N PRO A 377 -15.75 -5.94 -19.60
CA PRO A 377 -14.60 -5.09 -19.97
C PRO A 377 -13.39 -5.20 -19.02
N VAL A 378 -13.60 -5.43 -17.73
CA VAL A 378 -12.54 -5.69 -16.74
C VAL A 378 -11.61 -6.82 -17.18
N SER A 379 -12.15 -7.87 -17.80
CA SER A 379 -11.38 -9.05 -18.23
C SER A 379 -10.34 -8.75 -19.31
N PHE A 380 -10.46 -7.63 -20.00
CA PHE A 380 -9.53 -7.23 -21.06
C PHE A 380 -8.49 -6.21 -20.57
N VAL A 381 -8.87 -5.34 -19.64
CA VAL A 381 -7.96 -4.29 -19.14
C VAL A 381 -7.09 -4.74 -17.98
N ALA A 382 -7.63 -5.56 -17.08
CA ALA A 382 -6.89 -6.07 -15.92
C ALA A 382 -5.64 -6.91 -16.31
N PRO A 383 -5.67 -7.76 -17.36
CA PRO A 383 -4.48 -8.48 -17.80
C PRO A 383 -3.32 -7.57 -18.22
N ILE A 384 -3.56 -6.38 -18.77
CA ILE A 384 -2.50 -5.44 -19.15
C ILE A 384 -1.72 -5.04 -17.89
N MET A 385 -2.42 -4.62 -16.85
CA MET A 385 -1.83 -4.25 -15.57
C MET A 385 -1.20 -5.45 -14.85
N GLY A 386 -1.92 -6.57 -14.79
CA GLY A 386 -1.47 -7.76 -14.07
C GLY A 386 -0.23 -8.40 -14.68
N LEU A 387 -0.16 -8.52 -16.01
CA LEU A 387 1.02 -9.04 -16.71
C LEU A 387 2.22 -8.10 -16.58
N ALA A 388 2.01 -6.78 -16.62
CA ALA A 388 3.07 -5.80 -16.34
C ALA A 388 3.59 -5.93 -14.90
N ALA A 389 2.71 -6.16 -13.92
CA ALA A 389 3.10 -6.42 -12.53
C ALA A 389 3.91 -7.72 -12.41
N LEU A 390 3.49 -8.82 -13.04
CA LEU A 390 4.23 -10.09 -13.05
C LEU A 390 5.61 -9.95 -13.72
N LEU A 391 5.69 -9.22 -14.82
CA LEU A 391 6.98 -8.88 -15.45
C LEU A 391 7.87 -8.07 -14.50
N GLY A 392 7.28 -7.13 -13.77
CA GLY A 392 7.96 -6.34 -12.73
C GLY A 392 8.49 -7.22 -11.59
N ILE A 393 7.69 -8.15 -11.10
CA ILE A 393 8.08 -9.13 -10.08
C ILE A 393 9.31 -9.92 -10.55
N ALA A 394 9.26 -10.50 -11.75
CA ALA A 394 10.36 -11.27 -12.30
C ALA A 394 11.63 -10.42 -12.50
N THR A 395 11.49 -9.27 -13.17
CA THR A 395 12.62 -8.39 -13.50
C THR A 395 13.31 -7.85 -12.25
N PHE A 396 12.53 -7.37 -11.27
CA PHE A 396 13.09 -6.77 -10.07
C PHE A 396 13.62 -7.80 -9.08
N SER A 397 13.01 -8.99 -8.99
CA SER A 397 13.56 -10.10 -8.20
C SER A 397 14.93 -10.53 -8.72
N MET A 398 15.08 -10.71 -10.03
CA MET A 398 16.36 -11.04 -10.66
C MET A 398 17.39 -9.92 -10.43
N ARG A 399 17.00 -8.66 -10.58
CA ARG A 399 17.90 -7.52 -10.38
C ARG A 399 18.38 -7.44 -8.92
N LEU A 400 17.48 -7.60 -7.95
CA LEU A 400 17.81 -7.58 -6.53
C LEU A 400 18.69 -8.77 -6.09
N SER A 401 18.63 -9.89 -6.80
CA SER A 401 19.48 -11.08 -6.54
C SER A 401 20.92 -10.92 -7.06
N ASN A 402 21.13 -10.04 -8.05
CA ASN A 402 22.47 -9.78 -8.59
C ASN A 402 23.33 -9.00 -7.59
N ALA A 403 24.62 -9.34 -7.52
CA ALA A 403 25.59 -8.54 -6.76
C ALA A 403 25.74 -7.13 -7.36
N PRO A 404 25.94 -6.08 -6.56
CA PRO A 404 26.30 -4.75 -7.04
C PRO A 404 27.55 -4.81 -7.92
N ALA A 405 27.63 -3.93 -8.92
CA ALA A 405 28.74 -3.91 -9.88
C ALA A 405 30.10 -3.76 -9.19
N ALA A 406 30.17 -2.94 -8.12
CA ALA A 406 31.40 -2.72 -7.36
C ALA A 406 31.94 -3.95 -6.60
N MET A 407 31.12 -4.99 -6.41
CA MET A 407 31.55 -6.24 -5.75
C MET A 407 31.94 -7.36 -6.75
N ARG A 408 31.86 -7.09 -8.04
CA ARG A 408 32.34 -8.05 -9.06
C ARG A 408 33.83 -7.86 -9.20
N ALA A 409 34.62 -8.86 -8.76
CA ALA A 409 36.06 -8.88 -9.05
C ALA A 409 36.26 -8.72 -10.56
N PRO A 410 37.28 -7.96 -11.02
CA PRO A 410 37.65 -7.97 -12.43
C PRO A 410 37.90 -9.43 -12.84
N SER A 411 37.28 -9.85 -13.93
CA SER A 411 37.58 -11.17 -14.52
C SER A 411 39.09 -11.25 -14.75
N PRO A 412 39.78 -12.28 -14.27
CA PRO A 412 41.19 -12.43 -14.59
C PRO A 412 41.28 -12.49 -16.12
N ALA A 413 42.12 -11.60 -16.69
CA ALA A 413 42.38 -11.49 -18.12
C ALA A 413 43.15 -12.72 -18.62
#